data_b1fd0f359051dbb3bc6e2c34eef7388a
#
_entry.id   b1fd0f359051dbb3bc6e2c34eef7388a
#
_cell.length_a   1.000
_cell.length_b   1.000
_cell.length_c   1.000
_cell.angle_alpha   90.00
_cell.angle_beta   90.00
_cell.angle_gamma   90.00
#
_symmetry.space_group_name_H-M   'P 1'
#
loop_
_entity.id
_entity.type
_entity.pdbx_description
1 polymer ?
#
loop_
_entity_poly.entity_id
_entity_poly.type
_entity_poly.pdbx_seq_one_letter_code
_entity_poly.pdbx_strand_id
1 'polypeptide(L)'
;SLTAPGNHLRTISETKAYFPNFGQLSLFTKANMGFASLTSSLFTNTYLLSLIFLLTVFVLLIKQGKICKSLIILPPIIFSVIIGFDASSLQDLIVSKLDLATNAGTLTRLLLTFLNMNKVNNTGNPVMTSSLADILFLLLIICLFLAIYWLFNSNFKKSLLSFLVLLTGFLSRFMMGFFPSVWMSGARTATFLLYSFMFALLIILYQLNESKNLE
;
A
#
# COMPACT_ATOMS: atom_id res chain seq x y z
N SER A 1 -23.01 -4.32 2.54
CA SER A 1 -24.09 -3.34 2.66
C SER A 1 -24.15 -2.77 4.06
N LEU A 2 -24.19 -1.46 4.18
CA LEU A 2 -24.31 -0.74 5.47
C LEU A 2 -25.64 -1.08 6.20
N THR A 3 -26.60 -1.61 5.49
CA THR A 3 -27.97 -1.91 5.96
C THR A 3 -28.19 -3.38 6.24
N ALA A 4 -27.17 -4.24 6.20
CA ALA A 4 -27.35 -5.66 6.49
C ALA A 4 -27.80 -5.87 7.95
N PRO A 5 -28.81 -6.72 8.19
CA PRO A 5 -29.23 -7.07 9.55
C PRO A 5 -28.05 -7.59 10.36
N GLY A 6 -27.90 -7.11 11.59
CA GLY A 6 -26.79 -7.52 12.47
C GLY A 6 -25.48 -6.73 12.31
N ASN A 7 -25.30 -5.95 11.23
CA ASN A 7 -24.07 -5.15 11.04
C ASN A 7 -23.89 -4.10 12.15
N HIS A 8 -24.99 -3.49 12.59
CA HIS A 8 -24.97 -2.51 13.69
C HIS A 8 -24.57 -3.17 15.03
N LEU A 9 -25.14 -4.34 15.35
CA LEU A 9 -24.81 -5.07 16.57
C LEU A 9 -23.35 -5.52 16.58
N ARG A 10 -22.86 -5.98 15.42
CA ARG A 10 -21.46 -6.33 15.23
C ARG A 10 -20.55 -5.12 15.44
N THR A 11 -20.86 -3.98 14.85
CA THR A 11 -20.07 -2.75 15.02
C THR A 11 -20.01 -2.34 16.50
N ILE A 12 -21.13 -2.42 17.24
CA ILE A 12 -21.16 -2.11 18.67
C ILE A 12 -20.27 -3.08 19.47
N SER A 13 -20.38 -4.38 19.21
CA SER A 13 -19.57 -5.37 19.90
C SER A 13 -18.07 -5.24 19.59
N GLU A 14 -17.72 -5.00 18.34
CA GLU A 14 -16.33 -4.76 17.90
C GLU A 14 -15.77 -3.45 18.48
N THR A 15 -16.60 -2.38 18.55
CA THR A 15 -16.19 -1.12 19.16
C THR A 15 -15.88 -1.32 20.65
N LYS A 16 -16.74 -2.01 21.38
CA LYS A 16 -16.50 -2.31 22.81
C LYS A 16 -15.27 -3.18 23.04
N ALA A 17 -15.06 -4.17 22.16
CA ALA A 17 -13.99 -5.15 22.34
C ALA A 17 -12.61 -4.62 21.92
N TYR A 18 -12.53 -3.85 20.84
CA TYR A 18 -11.26 -3.52 20.18
C TYR A 18 -10.93 -2.04 20.20
N PHE A 19 -11.94 -1.15 20.14
CA PHE A 19 -11.69 0.29 20.03
C PHE A 19 -12.84 1.13 20.61
N PRO A 20 -12.92 1.28 21.94
CA PRO A 20 -14.06 1.94 22.63
C PRO A 20 -14.37 3.35 22.13
N ASN A 21 -13.35 4.14 21.77
CA ASN A 21 -13.48 5.53 21.34
C ASN A 21 -13.66 5.70 19.82
N PHE A 22 -13.84 4.61 19.06
CA PHE A 22 -13.90 4.65 17.58
C PHE A 22 -15.02 5.56 17.06
N GLY A 23 -16.17 5.60 17.75
CA GLY A 23 -17.31 6.46 17.36
C GLY A 23 -17.00 7.95 17.41
N GLN A 24 -16.07 8.36 18.26
CA GLN A 24 -15.68 9.78 18.46
C GLN A 24 -14.61 10.25 17.45
N LEU A 25 -14.01 9.33 16.68
CA LEU A 25 -12.97 9.68 15.72
C LEU A 25 -13.55 10.46 14.53
N SER A 26 -12.83 11.51 14.12
CA SER A 26 -13.14 12.25 12.90
C SER A 26 -13.02 11.37 11.65
N LEU A 27 -13.69 11.74 10.56
CA LEU A 27 -13.56 11.07 9.27
C LEU A 27 -12.11 11.11 8.77
N PHE A 28 -11.41 12.22 9.00
CA PHE A 28 -10.00 12.36 8.64
C PHE A 28 -9.12 11.35 9.39
N THR A 29 -9.33 11.19 10.68
CA THR A 29 -8.62 10.19 11.50
C THR A 29 -8.86 8.77 10.98
N LYS A 30 -10.11 8.44 10.65
CA LYS A 30 -10.48 7.13 10.07
C LYS A 30 -9.84 6.89 8.70
N ALA A 31 -9.80 7.92 7.85
CA ALA A 31 -9.11 7.86 6.57
C ALA A 31 -7.59 7.63 6.75
N ASN A 32 -6.97 8.35 7.67
CA ASN A 32 -5.55 8.16 7.99
C ASN A 32 -5.27 6.74 8.53
N MET A 33 -6.13 6.19 9.39
CA MET A 33 -6.06 4.78 9.81
C MET A 33 -6.19 3.82 8.62
N GLY A 34 -7.02 4.16 7.63
CA GLY A 34 -7.15 3.41 6.38
C GLY A 34 -5.84 3.39 5.58
N PHE A 35 -5.18 4.53 5.45
CA PHE A 35 -3.84 4.62 4.83
C PHE A 35 -2.81 3.82 5.61
N ALA A 36 -2.76 3.95 6.93
CA ALA A 36 -1.86 3.18 7.78
C ALA A 36 -2.08 1.67 7.63
N SER A 37 -3.35 1.24 7.56
CA SER A 37 -3.71 -0.16 7.36
C SER A 37 -3.32 -0.68 5.97
N LEU A 38 -3.49 0.13 4.91
CA LEU A 38 -3.09 -0.20 3.55
C LEU A 38 -1.57 -0.33 3.43
N THR A 39 -0.82 0.67 3.89
CA THR A 39 0.66 0.66 3.86
C THR A 39 1.22 -0.50 4.67
N SER A 40 0.75 -0.71 5.88
CA SER A 40 1.15 -1.87 6.69
C SER A 40 0.91 -3.18 5.94
N SER A 41 -0.26 -3.36 5.32
CA SER A 41 -0.57 -4.60 4.59
C SER A 41 0.31 -4.81 3.36
N LEU A 42 0.64 -3.73 2.64
CA LEU A 42 1.54 -3.81 1.48
C LEU A 42 2.94 -4.29 1.86
N PHE A 43 3.45 -3.83 3.01
CA PHE A 43 4.81 -4.11 3.45
C PHE A 43 4.93 -5.32 4.41
N THR A 44 3.82 -5.90 4.84
CA THR A 44 3.82 -7.13 5.64
C THR A 44 3.19 -8.30 4.91
N ASN A 45 1.86 -8.25 4.72
CA ASN A 45 1.10 -9.40 4.22
C ASN A 45 1.26 -9.66 2.73
N THR A 46 1.46 -8.61 1.91
CA THR A 46 1.54 -8.72 0.44
C THR A 46 2.90 -8.30 -0.11
N TYR A 47 3.90 -8.09 0.76
CA TYR A 47 5.21 -7.56 0.40
C TYR A 47 5.87 -8.27 -0.78
N LEU A 48 6.01 -9.59 -0.70
CA LEU A 48 6.69 -10.37 -1.74
C LEU A 48 5.98 -10.24 -3.09
N LEU A 49 4.64 -10.32 -3.09
CA LEU A 49 3.86 -10.23 -4.31
C LEU A 49 3.88 -8.82 -4.91
N SER A 50 3.78 -7.78 -4.06
CA SER A 50 3.88 -6.39 -4.52
C SER A 50 5.26 -6.11 -5.12
N LEU A 51 6.33 -6.61 -4.51
CA LEU A 51 7.70 -6.49 -5.04
C LEU A 51 7.87 -7.22 -6.37
N ILE A 52 7.39 -8.46 -6.49
CA ILE A 52 7.40 -9.23 -7.75
C ILE A 52 6.64 -8.44 -8.83
N PHE A 53 5.47 -7.88 -8.49
CA PHE A 53 4.69 -7.08 -9.42
C PHE A 53 5.48 -5.85 -9.93
N LEU A 54 6.07 -5.08 -9.02
CA LEU A 54 6.87 -3.90 -9.36
C LEU A 54 8.08 -4.25 -10.24
N LEU A 55 8.81 -5.32 -9.89
CA LEU A 55 9.95 -5.81 -10.66
C LEU A 55 9.52 -6.30 -12.05
N THR A 56 8.37 -6.98 -12.15
CA THR A 56 7.86 -7.43 -13.45
C THR A 56 7.52 -6.24 -14.34
N VAL A 57 6.83 -5.22 -13.85
CA VAL A 57 6.53 -4.00 -14.61
C VAL A 57 7.82 -3.29 -15.04
N PHE A 58 8.82 -3.21 -14.17
CA PHE A 58 10.13 -2.64 -14.47
C PHE A 58 10.83 -3.38 -15.62
N VAL A 59 10.94 -4.69 -15.51
CA VAL A 59 11.59 -5.54 -16.55
C VAL A 59 10.85 -5.45 -17.88
N LEU A 60 9.52 -5.42 -17.87
CA LEU A 60 8.72 -5.30 -19.08
C LEU A 60 8.92 -3.94 -19.78
N LEU A 61 9.03 -2.84 -19.02
CA LEU A 61 9.34 -1.53 -19.60
C LEU A 61 10.74 -1.50 -20.23
N ILE A 62 11.74 -2.12 -19.61
CA ILE A 62 13.09 -2.24 -20.19
C ILE A 62 13.06 -3.07 -21.47
N LYS A 63 12.38 -4.21 -21.47
CA LYS A 63 12.23 -5.06 -22.66
C LYS A 63 11.56 -4.35 -23.85
N GLN A 64 10.71 -3.36 -23.58
CA GLN A 64 10.10 -2.49 -24.60
C GLN A 64 11.03 -1.33 -25.04
N GLY A 65 12.28 -1.27 -24.59
CA GLY A 65 13.20 -0.18 -24.89
C GLY A 65 12.88 1.16 -24.18
N LYS A 66 11.98 1.16 -23.19
CA LYS A 66 11.51 2.36 -22.49
C LYS A 66 12.32 2.62 -21.22
N ILE A 67 13.66 2.61 -21.31
CA ILE A 67 14.57 2.71 -20.16
C ILE A 67 14.29 3.96 -19.32
N CYS A 68 14.19 5.16 -19.97
CA CYS A 68 13.92 6.39 -19.22
C CYS A 68 12.57 6.37 -18.50
N LYS A 69 11.55 5.71 -19.07
CA LYS A 69 10.23 5.59 -18.45
C LYS A 69 10.22 4.54 -17.32
N SER A 70 11.10 3.53 -17.39
CA SER A 70 11.21 2.54 -16.32
C SER A 70 11.78 3.13 -15.02
N LEU A 71 12.52 4.25 -15.09
CA LEU A 71 13.06 4.90 -13.89
C LEU A 71 11.96 5.38 -12.93
N ILE A 72 10.74 5.64 -13.41
CA ILE A 72 9.63 6.09 -12.54
C ILE A 72 9.17 5.02 -11.55
N ILE A 73 9.43 3.75 -11.84
CA ILE A 73 9.04 2.66 -10.91
C ILE A 73 10.13 2.33 -9.89
N LEU A 74 11.35 2.89 -10.06
CA LEU A 74 12.43 2.70 -9.09
C LEU A 74 12.08 3.21 -7.69
N PRO A 75 11.49 4.42 -7.49
CA PRO A 75 11.08 4.87 -6.17
C PRO A 75 10.16 3.87 -5.45
N PRO A 76 9.06 3.36 -6.03
CA PRO A 76 8.27 2.30 -5.41
C PRO A 76 9.07 1.03 -5.08
N ILE A 77 9.97 0.57 -5.96
CA ILE A 77 10.81 -0.61 -5.71
C ILE A 77 11.74 -0.37 -4.53
N ILE A 78 12.52 0.72 -4.57
CA ILE A 78 13.48 1.06 -3.52
C ILE A 78 12.76 1.19 -2.18
N PHE A 79 11.61 1.86 -2.17
CA PHE A 79 10.81 2.04 -0.99
C PHE A 79 10.28 0.72 -0.43
N SER A 80 9.79 -0.19 -1.31
CA SER A 80 9.37 -1.53 -0.92
C SER A 80 10.52 -2.35 -0.34
N VAL A 81 11.72 -2.27 -0.92
CA VAL A 81 12.89 -2.99 -0.42
C VAL A 81 13.31 -2.45 0.95
N ILE A 82 13.39 -1.13 1.12
CA ILE A 82 13.82 -0.50 2.39
C ILE A 82 12.86 -0.87 3.54
N ILE A 83 11.55 -0.85 3.28
CA ILE A 83 10.55 -1.09 4.33
C ILE A 83 10.31 -2.59 4.55
N GLY A 84 10.38 -3.39 3.49
CA GLY A 84 10.11 -4.83 3.56
C GLY A 84 11.28 -5.66 4.12
N PHE A 85 12.51 -5.18 4.02
CA PHE A 85 13.62 -5.76 4.75
C PHE A 85 13.54 -5.34 6.21
N ASP A 86 13.46 -6.33 7.10
CA ASP A 86 13.31 -6.23 8.54
C ASP A 86 13.59 -4.83 9.12
N ALA A 87 12.52 -4.06 9.24
CA ALA A 87 12.56 -2.65 9.60
C ALA A 87 13.25 -2.40 10.96
N SER A 88 13.36 -3.42 11.81
CA SER A 88 14.01 -3.33 13.12
C SER A 88 15.52 -3.16 12.99
N SER A 89 16.18 -3.97 12.18
CA SER A 89 17.65 -3.91 11.99
C SER A 89 18.09 -2.63 11.27
N LEU A 90 17.30 -2.17 10.28
CA LEU A 90 17.54 -0.89 9.61
C LEU A 90 17.26 0.31 10.54
N GLN A 91 16.22 0.24 11.35
CA GLN A 91 15.90 1.27 12.33
C GLN A 91 17.03 1.43 13.36
N ASP A 92 17.53 0.31 13.90
CA ASP A 92 18.62 0.31 14.87
C ASP A 92 19.91 0.83 14.24
N LEU A 93 20.19 0.50 12.98
CA LEU A 93 21.34 0.98 12.24
C LEU A 93 21.24 2.47 11.90
N ILE A 94 20.07 2.97 11.53
CA ILE A 94 19.81 4.39 11.26
C ILE A 94 19.90 5.19 12.57
N VAL A 95 19.31 4.71 13.65
CA VAL A 95 19.33 5.40 14.95
C VAL A 95 20.74 5.41 15.53
N SER A 96 21.46 4.28 15.44
CA SER A 96 22.83 4.18 16.01
C SER A 96 23.88 4.95 15.24
N LYS A 97 23.77 5.02 13.90
CA LYS A 97 24.79 5.69 13.05
C LYS A 97 24.59 7.19 12.87
N LEU A 98 23.37 7.68 12.99
CA LEU A 98 23.06 9.08 12.68
C LEU A 98 22.90 9.97 13.91
N ASP A 99 23.08 9.42 15.12
CA ASP A 99 22.98 10.17 16.41
C ASP A 99 21.70 11.05 16.47
N LEU A 100 20.59 10.47 16.02
CA LEU A 100 19.37 11.16 15.58
C LEU A 100 18.42 11.50 16.72
N ALA A 101 18.84 11.35 17.97
CA ALA A 101 17.97 11.60 19.12
C ALA A 101 17.52 13.07 19.23
N THR A 102 18.27 14.02 18.68
CA THR A 102 18.00 15.45 18.89
C THR A 102 17.79 16.31 17.65
N ASN A 103 18.30 15.90 16.46
CA ASN A 103 18.26 16.73 15.24
C ASN A 103 17.86 15.97 13.96
N ALA A 104 16.94 15.03 14.05
CA ALA A 104 16.48 14.30 12.88
C ALA A 104 15.87 15.24 11.83
N GLY A 105 16.52 15.35 10.69
CA GLY A 105 15.98 16.06 9.53
C GLY A 105 14.62 15.48 9.09
N THR A 106 13.84 16.26 8.34
CA THR A 106 12.49 15.88 7.88
C THR A 106 12.46 14.53 7.18
N LEU A 107 13.50 14.21 6.39
CA LEU A 107 13.62 12.94 5.66
C LEU A 107 13.75 11.74 6.59
N THR A 108 14.51 11.88 7.67
CA THR A 108 14.71 10.80 8.65
C THR A 108 13.48 10.55 9.48
N ARG A 109 12.72 11.60 9.84
CA ARG A 109 11.42 11.46 10.50
C ARG A 109 10.44 10.74 9.59
N LEU A 110 10.45 11.02 8.28
CA LEU A 110 9.64 10.32 7.30
C LEU A 110 9.98 8.83 7.25
N LEU A 111 11.26 8.49 7.09
CA LEU A 111 11.71 7.11 7.06
C LEU A 111 11.33 6.37 8.34
N LEU A 112 11.55 6.97 9.51
CA LEU A 112 11.15 6.40 10.79
C LEU A 112 9.63 6.21 10.91
N THR A 113 8.83 7.15 10.39
CA THR A 113 7.37 7.02 10.38
C THR A 113 6.95 5.82 9.53
N PHE A 114 7.55 5.63 8.35
CA PHE A 114 7.27 4.47 7.49
C PHE A 114 7.76 3.15 8.11
N LEU A 115 8.93 3.13 8.72
CA LEU A 115 9.47 1.96 9.40
C LEU A 115 8.62 1.55 10.63
N ASN A 116 8.08 2.53 11.36
CA ASN A 116 7.19 2.30 12.50
C ASN A 116 5.76 1.89 12.10
N MET A 117 5.33 2.12 10.86
CA MET A 117 4.01 1.68 10.38
C MET A 117 3.84 0.15 10.45
N ASN A 118 4.94 -0.62 10.39
CA ASN A 118 4.89 -2.07 10.52
C ASN A 118 4.65 -2.54 11.96
N LYS A 119 4.84 -1.67 12.95
CA LYS A 119 4.57 -1.99 14.37
C LYS A 119 3.13 -1.60 14.70
N VAL A 120 2.20 -2.50 14.39
CA VAL A 120 0.81 -2.36 14.83
C VAL A 120 0.78 -2.48 16.36
N ASN A 121 0.55 -1.37 17.03
CA ASN A 121 0.33 -1.39 18.48
C ASN A 121 -1.06 -1.97 18.77
N ASN A 122 -1.12 -3.14 19.36
CA ASN A 122 -2.35 -3.78 19.87
C ASN A 122 -2.98 -3.02 21.05
N THR A 123 -2.57 -1.79 21.32
CA THR A 123 -2.92 -1.03 22.52
C THR A 123 -4.23 -0.24 22.40
N GLY A 124 -5.04 -0.44 21.34
CA GLY A 124 -6.31 0.29 21.16
C GLY A 124 -6.15 1.78 20.80
N ASN A 125 -4.93 2.26 20.64
CA ASN A 125 -4.69 3.63 20.18
C ASN A 125 -4.65 3.68 18.64
N PRO A 126 -5.18 4.75 18.02
CA PRO A 126 -5.12 4.89 16.57
C PRO A 126 -3.66 5.01 16.12
N VAL A 127 -3.21 4.05 15.31
CA VAL A 127 -1.94 4.18 14.60
C VAL A 127 -2.19 5.14 13.45
N MET A 128 -1.61 6.33 13.55
CA MET A 128 -1.75 7.38 12.54
C MET A 128 -0.44 7.54 11.77
N THR A 129 -0.58 7.72 10.47
CA THR A 129 0.54 8.15 9.62
C THR A 129 0.66 9.68 9.68
N SER A 130 1.84 10.21 9.41
CA SER A 130 1.98 11.65 9.17
C SER A 130 1.38 12.00 7.81
N SER A 131 0.77 13.19 7.69
CA SER A 131 0.22 13.66 6.40
C SER A 131 1.27 13.65 5.28
N LEU A 132 2.55 13.85 5.61
CA LEU A 132 3.64 13.79 4.65
C LEU A 132 3.89 12.35 4.15
N ALA A 133 3.75 11.35 5.03
CA ALA A 133 3.83 9.94 4.66
C ALA A 133 2.68 9.53 3.72
N ASP A 134 1.47 10.02 3.98
CA ASP A 134 0.31 9.76 3.12
C ASP A 134 0.50 10.35 1.72
N ILE A 135 1.01 11.60 1.63
CA ILE A 135 1.31 12.24 0.34
C ILE A 135 2.39 11.46 -0.43
N LEU A 136 3.48 11.07 0.24
CA LEU A 136 4.52 10.27 -0.40
C LEU A 136 3.99 8.94 -0.90
N PHE A 137 3.17 8.27 -0.11
CA PHE A 137 2.54 7.01 -0.51
C PHE A 137 1.62 7.19 -1.74
N LEU A 138 0.83 8.26 -1.78
CA LEU A 138 0.02 8.59 -2.97
C LEU A 138 0.88 8.85 -4.20
N LEU A 139 2.02 9.53 -4.06
CA LEU A 139 2.98 9.72 -5.15
C LEU A 139 3.53 8.38 -5.66
N LEU A 140 3.86 7.43 -4.78
CA LEU A 140 4.31 6.08 -5.18
C LEU A 140 3.22 5.33 -5.96
N ILE A 141 1.95 5.45 -5.57
CA ILE A 141 0.82 4.88 -6.32
C ILE A 141 0.68 5.54 -7.70
N ILE A 142 0.83 6.85 -7.79
CA ILE A 142 0.81 7.57 -9.06
C ILE A 142 1.96 7.10 -9.97
N CYS A 143 3.17 6.95 -9.43
CA CYS A 143 4.31 6.40 -10.18
C CYS A 143 4.00 5.00 -10.74
N LEU A 144 3.37 4.15 -9.95
CA LEU A 144 2.95 2.82 -10.38
C LEU A 144 1.93 2.90 -11.54
N PHE A 145 0.92 3.75 -11.43
CA PHE A 145 -0.09 3.90 -12.47
C PHE A 145 0.49 4.48 -13.76
N LEU A 146 1.40 5.44 -13.67
CA LEU A 146 2.11 5.97 -14.83
C LEU A 146 2.99 4.91 -15.50
N ALA A 147 3.67 4.06 -14.72
CA ALA A 147 4.45 2.96 -15.27
C ALA A 147 3.58 1.98 -16.06
N ILE A 148 2.41 1.58 -15.51
CA ILE A 148 1.45 0.70 -16.21
C ILE A 148 0.90 1.40 -17.48
N TYR A 149 0.59 2.69 -17.42
CA TYR A 149 0.12 3.45 -18.57
C TYR A 149 1.16 3.46 -19.72
N TRP A 150 2.42 3.65 -19.41
CA TRP A 150 3.49 3.61 -20.41
C TRP A 150 3.80 2.20 -20.90
N LEU A 151 3.57 1.18 -20.07
CA LEU A 151 3.72 -0.22 -20.49
C LEU A 151 2.79 -0.55 -21.66
N PHE A 152 1.58 0.02 -21.68
CA PHE A 152 0.63 -0.14 -22.78
C PHE A 152 0.73 0.94 -23.88
N ASN A 153 1.92 1.49 -24.12
CA ASN A 153 2.15 2.52 -25.16
C ASN A 153 1.20 3.73 -25.03
N SER A 154 0.91 4.14 -23.81
CA SER A 154 -0.04 5.22 -23.50
C SER A 154 -1.50 4.93 -23.92
N ASN A 155 -1.86 3.66 -24.11
CA ASN A 155 -3.23 3.27 -24.39
C ASN A 155 -4.03 3.19 -23.08
N PHE A 156 -4.82 4.24 -22.82
CA PHE A 156 -5.59 4.35 -21.58
C PHE A 156 -6.61 3.21 -21.41
N LYS A 157 -7.26 2.76 -22.48
CA LYS A 157 -8.27 1.69 -22.40
C LYS A 157 -7.65 0.37 -21.92
N LYS A 158 -6.47 0.01 -22.45
CA LYS A 158 -5.76 -1.21 -22.06
C LYS A 158 -5.23 -1.13 -20.62
N SER A 159 -4.72 0.03 -20.20
CA SER A 159 -4.19 0.22 -18.84
C SER A 159 -5.30 0.33 -17.79
N LEU A 160 -6.48 0.82 -18.17
CA LEU A 160 -7.60 1.07 -17.26
C LEU A 160 -8.03 -0.18 -16.49
N LEU A 161 -8.10 -1.33 -17.15
CA LEU A 161 -8.51 -2.58 -16.50
C LEU A 161 -7.55 -2.95 -15.37
N SER A 162 -6.24 -2.89 -15.63
CA SER A 162 -5.21 -3.15 -14.61
C SER A 162 -5.29 -2.13 -13.46
N PHE A 163 -5.57 -0.85 -13.78
CA PHE A 163 -5.77 0.20 -12.77
C PHE A 163 -6.96 -0.09 -11.87
N LEU A 164 -8.11 -0.42 -12.45
CA LEU A 164 -9.33 -0.69 -11.70
C LEU A 164 -9.14 -1.89 -10.76
N VAL A 165 -8.49 -2.95 -11.23
CA VAL A 165 -8.21 -4.13 -10.42
C VAL A 165 -7.30 -3.78 -9.24
N LEU A 166 -6.21 -3.04 -9.46
CA LEU A 166 -5.33 -2.59 -8.36
C LEU A 166 -6.05 -1.63 -7.42
N LEU A 167 -6.81 -0.69 -7.98
CA LEU A 167 -7.54 0.30 -7.20
C LEU A 167 -8.57 -0.36 -6.29
N THR A 168 -9.29 -1.40 -6.77
CA THR A 168 -10.25 -2.13 -5.92
C THR A 168 -9.55 -2.82 -4.74
N GLY A 169 -8.36 -3.40 -4.95
CA GLY A 169 -7.56 -3.97 -3.88
C GLY A 169 -7.11 -2.93 -2.85
N PHE A 170 -6.61 -1.79 -3.31
CA PHE A 170 -6.20 -0.67 -2.45
C PHE A 170 -7.37 -0.09 -1.66
N LEU A 171 -8.49 0.19 -2.32
CA LEU A 171 -9.69 0.70 -1.68
C LEU A 171 -10.29 -0.28 -0.68
N SER A 172 -10.29 -1.59 -1.01
CA SER A 172 -10.77 -2.62 -0.08
C SER A 172 -10.01 -2.56 1.25
N ARG A 173 -8.68 -2.41 1.20
CA ARG A 173 -7.87 -2.34 2.42
C ARG A 173 -7.97 -0.97 3.09
N PHE A 174 -8.00 0.11 2.33
CA PHE A 174 -8.19 1.47 2.84
C PHE A 174 -9.51 1.61 3.63
N MET A 175 -10.60 1.03 3.11
CA MET A 175 -11.91 1.07 3.76
C MET A 175 -11.93 0.40 5.14
N MET A 176 -10.97 -0.46 5.45
CA MET A 176 -10.86 -1.05 6.80
C MET A 176 -10.62 0.01 7.89
N GLY A 177 -10.03 1.16 7.57
CA GLY A 177 -9.88 2.26 8.52
C GLY A 177 -11.19 2.83 9.07
N PHE A 178 -12.30 2.55 8.40
CA PHE A 178 -13.65 2.95 8.82
C PHE A 178 -14.35 1.91 9.69
N PHE A 179 -13.64 0.85 10.10
CA PHE A 179 -14.16 -0.20 10.98
C PHE A 179 -13.32 -0.30 12.26
N PRO A 180 -13.96 -0.52 13.44
CA PRO A 180 -13.26 -0.60 14.71
C PRO A 180 -12.32 -1.83 14.81
N SER A 181 -12.51 -2.82 13.97
CA SER A 181 -11.69 -4.04 13.90
C SER A 181 -10.51 -3.96 12.92
N VAL A 182 -10.14 -2.75 12.45
CA VAL A 182 -9.11 -2.54 11.42
C VAL A 182 -7.79 -3.28 11.69
N TRP A 183 -7.33 -3.31 12.94
CA TRP A 183 -6.08 -3.96 13.33
C TRP A 183 -6.25 -5.45 13.67
N MET A 184 -7.44 -5.84 14.09
CA MET A 184 -7.75 -7.24 14.45
C MET A 184 -8.06 -8.13 13.26
N SER A 185 -8.43 -7.52 12.12
CA SER A 185 -8.77 -8.26 10.90
C SER A 185 -7.56 -8.94 10.24
N GLY A 186 -6.34 -8.50 10.56
CA GLY A 186 -5.08 -9.14 10.17
C GLY A 186 -4.96 -9.45 8.66
N ALA A 187 -4.38 -10.61 8.37
CA ALA A 187 -4.13 -11.07 6.99
C ALA A 187 -5.41 -11.34 6.18
N ARG A 188 -6.54 -11.67 6.84
CA ARG A 188 -7.79 -12.02 6.13
C ARG A 188 -8.29 -10.90 5.23
N THR A 189 -8.17 -9.64 5.64
CA THR A 189 -8.61 -8.50 4.86
C THR A 189 -7.58 -8.03 3.84
N ALA A 190 -6.33 -8.52 3.92
CA ALA A 190 -5.31 -8.31 2.90
C ALA A 190 -5.48 -9.25 1.68
N THR A 191 -6.35 -10.25 1.76
CA THR A 191 -6.58 -11.24 0.69
C THR A 191 -7.03 -10.56 -0.62
N PHE A 192 -7.94 -9.59 -0.54
CA PHE A 192 -8.39 -8.83 -1.73
C PHE A 192 -7.25 -8.02 -2.36
N LEU A 193 -6.38 -7.44 -1.55
CA LEU A 193 -5.20 -6.73 -2.01
C LEU A 193 -4.23 -7.69 -2.72
N LEU A 194 -4.01 -8.87 -2.16
CA LEU A 194 -3.18 -9.92 -2.75
C LEU A 194 -3.73 -10.36 -4.11
N TYR A 195 -5.03 -10.68 -4.20
CA TYR A 195 -5.65 -11.06 -5.46
C TYR A 195 -5.59 -9.93 -6.50
N SER A 196 -5.71 -8.67 -6.08
CA SER A 196 -5.63 -7.55 -7.02
C SER A 196 -4.28 -7.46 -7.72
N PHE A 197 -3.17 -7.71 -7.01
CA PHE A 197 -1.85 -7.80 -7.64
C PHE A 197 -1.73 -8.99 -8.59
N MET A 198 -2.22 -10.16 -8.19
CA MET A 198 -2.20 -11.36 -9.04
C MET A 198 -2.99 -11.14 -10.34
N PHE A 199 -4.24 -10.66 -10.23
CA PHE A 199 -5.07 -10.42 -11.40
C PHE A 199 -4.53 -9.29 -12.28
N ALA A 200 -4.03 -8.20 -11.70
CA ALA A 200 -3.40 -7.14 -12.48
C ALA A 200 -2.17 -7.65 -13.25
N LEU A 201 -1.36 -8.50 -12.63
CA LEU A 201 -0.21 -9.14 -13.30
C LEU A 201 -0.66 -10.02 -14.47
N LEU A 202 -1.66 -10.87 -14.26
CA LEU A 202 -2.22 -11.74 -15.32
C LEU A 202 -2.77 -10.91 -16.49
N ILE A 203 -3.51 -9.84 -16.20
CA ILE A 203 -4.06 -8.94 -17.22
C ILE A 203 -2.94 -8.28 -18.03
N ILE A 204 -1.89 -7.79 -17.36
CA ILE A 204 -0.73 -7.17 -18.03
C ILE A 204 -0.06 -8.17 -18.95
N LEU A 205 0.25 -9.38 -18.47
CA LEU A 205 0.90 -10.42 -19.26
C LEU A 205 0.04 -10.87 -20.44
N TYR A 206 -1.26 -11.06 -20.22
CA TYR A 206 -2.20 -11.43 -21.28
C TYR A 206 -2.26 -10.37 -22.38
N GLN A 207 -2.48 -9.11 -22.04
CA GLN A 207 -2.60 -8.03 -23.01
C GLN A 207 -1.30 -7.77 -23.80
N LEU A 208 -0.14 -7.98 -23.16
CA LEU A 208 1.15 -7.86 -23.87
C LEU A 208 1.39 -9.02 -24.80
N ASN A 209 0.94 -10.24 -24.47
CA ASN A 209 1.04 -11.38 -25.37
C ASN A 209 0.12 -11.22 -26.58
N GLU A 210 -1.10 -10.75 -26.39
CA GLU A 210 -2.03 -10.44 -27.48
C GLU A 210 -1.45 -9.41 -28.47
N SER A 211 -0.81 -8.36 -27.96
CA SER A 211 -0.21 -7.33 -28.83
C SER A 211 0.93 -7.84 -29.69
N LYS A 212 1.68 -8.84 -29.25
CA LYS A 212 2.76 -9.47 -30.03
C LYS A 212 2.28 -10.39 -31.13
N ASN A 213 1.09 -10.98 -30.97
CA ASN A 213 0.51 -11.89 -31.97
C ASN A 213 -0.19 -11.13 -33.10
N LEU A 214 -0.33 -9.82 -32.99
CA LEU A 214 -0.96 -8.92 -33.98
C LEU A 214 0.06 -8.15 -34.84
N GLU A 215 1.35 -8.22 -34.48
CA GLU A 215 2.49 -7.71 -35.25
C GLU A 215 3.13 -8.84 -36.11
#